data_fcc3f9d1e5076e933222666622d5fea9
#
_entry.id   fcc3f9d1e5076e933222666622d5fea9
#
_cell.length_a   1.000
_cell.length_b   1.000
_cell.length_c   1.000
_cell.angle_alpha   90.00
_cell.angle_beta   90.00
_cell.angle_gamma   90.00
#
_symmetry.space_group_name_H-M   'P 1'
#
loop_
_entity.id
_entity.type
_entity.pdbx_description
1 polymer ?
#
loop_
_entity_poly.entity_id
_entity_poly.type
_entity_poly.pdbx_seq_one_letter_code
_entity_poly.pdbx_strand_id
1 'polypeptide(L)'
;MKLAFTGNRPESLPFGENENDQRYIHLKAMLLTEITDRVKAGYDTFYTGCARGMDIVFGTQVLLLKKTACPHIRLIGVIPHEGQANHWTETWRERYFDLLEQADDVVTLSARYFDGCYHARNRYMVDAADALLAVCRAGTSGGTQYTVKYAWQKNREIVVIDPDTLERRLLPPRLTAL
;
A
#
# COMPACT_ATOMS: atom_id res chain seq x y z
N MET A 1 5.06 -7.82 -14.11
CA MET A 1 4.00 -6.79 -13.88
C MET A 1 4.20 -6.12 -12.51
N LYS A 2 3.60 -4.93 -12.32
CA LYS A 2 3.84 -4.07 -11.15
C LYS A 2 2.54 -3.78 -10.40
N LEU A 3 2.56 -3.92 -9.06
CA LEU A 3 1.44 -3.65 -8.18
C LEU A 3 1.75 -2.46 -7.27
N ALA A 4 0.88 -1.46 -7.23
CA ALA A 4 0.91 -0.43 -6.20
C ALA A 4 -0.01 -0.80 -5.03
N PHE A 5 0.36 -0.37 -3.84
CA PHE A 5 -0.45 -0.52 -2.64
C PHE A 5 -0.79 0.84 -2.02
N THR A 6 -1.99 0.93 -1.48
CA THR A 6 -2.39 2.03 -0.60
C THR A 6 -3.27 1.50 0.52
N GLY A 7 -3.08 1.99 1.74
CA GLY A 7 -3.87 1.53 2.86
C GLY A 7 -4.21 2.60 3.88
N ASN A 8 -5.25 2.35 4.66
CA ASN A 8 -5.64 3.21 5.75
C ASN A 8 -4.55 3.27 6.82
N ARG A 9 -4.40 4.45 7.42
CA ARG A 9 -3.59 4.65 8.62
C ARG A 9 -4.30 4.09 9.85
N PRO A 10 -3.58 3.81 10.96
CA PRO A 10 -4.17 3.24 12.17
C PRO A 10 -5.41 3.98 12.65
N GLU A 11 -5.40 5.30 12.60
CA GLU A 11 -6.51 6.15 13.05
C GLU A 11 -7.81 5.94 12.27
N SER A 12 -7.71 5.37 11.06
CA SER A 12 -8.85 5.08 10.17
C SER A 12 -9.20 3.60 10.11
N LEU A 13 -8.52 2.75 10.88
CA LEU A 13 -8.79 1.32 10.94
C LEU A 13 -9.73 1.01 12.12
N PRO A 14 -10.65 0.03 11.98
CA PRO A 14 -11.61 -0.30 13.05
C PRO A 14 -10.97 -0.89 14.31
N PHE A 15 -9.74 -1.37 14.19
CA PHE A 15 -8.93 -1.94 15.27
C PHE A 15 -7.77 -1.02 15.72
N GLY A 16 -7.60 0.14 15.08
CA GLY A 16 -6.50 1.07 15.37
C GLY A 16 -5.12 0.41 15.21
N GLU A 17 -4.34 0.41 16.29
CA GLU A 17 -3.01 -0.22 16.36
C GLU A 17 -3.04 -1.59 17.05
N ASN A 18 -4.21 -2.13 17.40
CA ASN A 18 -4.34 -3.42 18.10
C ASN A 18 -4.07 -4.59 17.14
N GLU A 19 -2.85 -5.07 17.13
CA GLU A 19 -2.43 -6.19 16.28
C GLU A 19 -2.99 -7.57 16.75
N ASN A 20 -3.60 -7.64 17.94
CA ASN A 20 -4.27 -8.84 18.45
C ASN A 20 -5.77 -8.89 18.08
N ASP A 21 -6.32 -7.83 17.47
CA ASP A 21 -7.70 -7.85 16.98
C ASP A 21 -7.84 -8.88 15.85
N GLN A 22 -8.90 -9.70 15.92
CA GLN A 22 -9.15 -10.77 14.94
C GLN A 22 -9.31 -10.22 13.51
N ARG A 23 -9.85 -9.01 13.37
CA ARG A 23 -9.98 -8.35 12.05
C ARG A 23 -8.61 -7.99 11.47
N TYR A 24 -7.67 -7.51 12.32
CA TYR A 24 -6.30 -7.23 11.90
C TYR A 24 -5.59 -8.51 11.42
N ILE A 25 -5.71 -9.60 12.21
CA ILE A 25 -5.11 -10.90 11.86
C ILE A 25 -5.67 -11.41 10.53
N HIS A 26 -7.00 -11.36 10.37
CA HIS A 26 -7.67 -11.74 9.12
C HIS A 26 -7.24 -10.87 7.93
N LEU A 27 -7.21 -9.56 8.12
CA LEU A 27 -6.79 -8.61 7.07
C LEU A 27 -5.35 -8.88 6.62
N LYS A 28 -4.44 -9.17 7.54
CA LYS A 28 -3.06 -9.57 7.21
C LYS A 28 -3.03 -10.85 6.37
N ALA A 29 -3.84 -11.85 6.74
CA ALA A 29 -3.93 -13.09 5.99
C ALA A 29 -4.49 -12.86 4.57
N MET A 30 -5.52 -12.04 4.43
CA MET A 30 -6.06 -11.63 3.12
C MET A 30 -5.03 -10.91 2.26
N LEU A 31 -4.27 -9.98 2.85
CA LEU A 31 -3.19 -9.28 2.13
C LEU A 31 -2.12 -10.24 1.64
N LEU A 32 -1.68 -11.18 2.48
CA LEU A 32 -0.69 -12.18 2.07
C LEU A 32 -1.21 -13.06 0.93
N THR A 33 -2.49 -13.43 0.96
CA THR A 33 -3.15 -14.16 -0.12
C THR A 33 -3.15 -13.34 -1.42
N GLU A 34 -3.58 -12.08 -1.38
CA GLU A 34 -3.58 -11.20 -2.56
C GLU A 34 -2.17 -11.02 -3.14
N ILE A 35 -1.16 -10.80 -2.30
CA ILE A 35 0.23 -10.68 -2.75
C ILE A 35 0.67 -11.98 -3.44
N THR A 36 0.40 -13.13 -2.81
CA THR A 36 0.77 -14.45 -3.34
C THR A 36 0.09 -14.73 -4.69
N ASP A 37 -1.19 -14.42 -4.82
CA ASP A 37 -1.94 -14.62 -6.06
C ASP A 37 -1.45 -13.66 -7.17
N ARG A 38 -1.06 -12.44 -6.81
CA ARG A 38 -0.42 -11.52 -7.76
C ARG A 38 0.94 -12.05 -8.23
N VAL A 39 1.77 -12.60 -7.34
CA VAL A 39 3.03 -13.23 -7.75
C VAL A 39 2.78 -14.39 -8.71
N LYS A 40 1.82 -15.28 -8.44
CA LYS A 40 1.43 -16.37 -9.35
C LYS A 40 0.92 -15.86 -10.71
N ALA A 41 0.27 -14.69 -10.72
CA ALA A 41 -0.18 -14.02 -11.95
C ALA A 41 0.94 -13.27 -12.70
N GLY A 42 2.20 -13.35 -12.23
CA GLY A 42 3.36 -12.75 -12.87
C GLY A 42 3.69 -11.32 -12.43
N TYR A 43 3.17 -10.88 -11.29
CA TYR A 43 3.62 -9.63 -10.67
C TYR A 43 4.93 -9.88 -9.93
N ASP A 44 5.91 -9.03 -10.18
CA ASP A 44 7.28 -9.15 -9.65
C ASP A 44 7.77 -7.90 -8.92
N THR A 45 7.06 -6.79 -9.04
CA THR A 45 7.44 -5.52 -8.44
C THR A 45 6.27 -4.90 -7.67
N PHE A 46 6.51 -4.56 -6.40
CA PHE A 46 5.50 -4.10 -5.46
C PHE A 46 5.89 -2.72 -4.92
N TYR A 47 5.01 -1.73 -5.09
CA TYR A 47 5.21 -0.36 -4.61
C TYR A 47 4.43 -0.12 -3.33
N THR A 48 5.07 0.47 -2.32
CA THR A 48 4.42 0.92 -1.09
C THR A 48 4.83 2.35 -0.75
N GLY A 49 3.89 3.11 -0.19
CA GLY A 49 4.15 4.46 0.28
C GLY A 49 4.85 4.53 1.64
N CYS A 50 5.12 3.38 2.26
CA CYS A 50 5.79 3.27 3.56
C CYS A 50 5.13 4.11 4.66
N ALA A 51 3.84 4.44 4.54
CA ALA A 51 3.11 5.18 5.58
C ALA A 51 2.76 4.26 6.75
N ARG A 52 2.55 4.87 7.95
CA ARG A 52 2.08 4.12 9.13
C ARG A 52 0.82 3.33 8.82
N GLY A 53 0.69 2.15 9.40
CA GLY A 53 -0.44 1.26 9.23
C GLY A 53 -0.26 0.31 8.05
N MET A 54 -1.26 0.22 7.18
CA MET A 54 -1.33 -0.86 6.20
C MET A 54 -0.24 -0.83 5.13
N ASP A 55 0.35 0.33 4.81
CA ASP A 55 1.47 0.43 3.87
C ASP A 55 2.70 -0.33 4.39
N ILE A 56 3.05 -0.15 5.69
CA ILE A 56 4.15 -0.87 6.33
C ILE A 56 3.82 -2.37 6.45
N VAL A 57 2.60 -2.72 6.85
CA VAL A 57 2.16 -4.12 6.93
C VAL A 57 2.29 -4.82 5.58
N PHE A 58 1.81 -4.19 4.51
CA PHE A 58 1.95 -4.72 3.15
C PHE A 58 3.41 -4.94 2.75
N GLY A 59 4.25 -3.92 2.93
CA GLY A 59 5.67 -4.01 2.59
C GLY A 59 6.38 -5.14 3.36
N THR A 60 6.09 -5.27 4.66
CA THR A 60 6.64 -6.36 5.50
C THR A 60 6.22 -7.73 4.97
N GLN A 61 4.98 -7.90 4.50
CA GLN A 61 4.52 -9.16 3.93
C GLN A 61 5.16 -9.48 2.57
N VAL A 62 5.38 -8.47 1.72
CA VAL A 62 6.16 -8.67 0.48
C VAL A 62 7.57 -9.13 0.80
N LEU A 63 8.24 -8.50 1.78
CA LEU A 63 9.58 -8.91 2.21
C LEU A 63 9.60 -10.32 2.82
N LEU A 64 8.58 -10.68 3.60
CA LEU A 64 8.44 -12.03 4.14
C LEU A 64 8.32 -13.05 3.01
N LEU A 65 7.45 -12.81 2.04
CA LEU A 65 7.26 -13.70 0.89
C LEU A 65 8.54 -13.81 0.05
N LYS A 66 9.24 -12.69 -0.16
CA LYS A 66 10.53 -12.67 -0.84
C LYS A 66 11.57 -13.55 -0.15
N LYS A 67 11.67 -13.48 1.18
CA LYS A 67 12.64 -14.27 1.96
C LYS A 67 12.29 -15.75 2.01
N THR A 68 11.03 -16.12 1.98
CA THR A 68 10.58 -17.50 2.23
C THR A 68 10.27 -18.31 0.98
N ALA A 69 9.72 -17.69 -0.06
CA ALA A 69 9.17 -18.43 -1.20
C ALA A 69 9.43 -17.81 -2.57
N CYS A 70 9.58 -16.49 -2.66
CA CYS A 70 9.59 -15.78 -3.95
C CYS A 70 10.79 -14.81 -4.04
N PRO A 71 12.05 -15.29 -4.08
CA PRO A 71 13.24 -14.41 -4.00
C PRO A 71 13.39 -13.44 -5.17
N HIS A 72 12.65 -13.66 -6.25
CA HIS A 72 12.68 -12.83 -7.46
C HIS A 72 11.81 -11.55 -7.38
N ILE A 73 10.91 -11.45 -6.39
CA ILE A 73 10.06 -10.26 -6.26
C ILE A 73 10.82 -9.09 -5.65
N ARG A 74 10.39 -7.88 -5.99
CA ARG A 74 11.01 -6.64 -5.55
C ARG A 74 10.02 -5.76 -4.81
N LEU A 75 10.46 -5.17 -3.71
CA LEU A 75 9.74 -4.14 -2.98
C LEU A 75 10.37 -2.77 -3.25
N ILE A 76 9.57 -1.82 -3.70
CA ILE A 76 9.99 -0.43 -3.93
C ILE A 76 9.26 0.47 -2.92
N GLY A 77 10.03 1.10 -2.03
CA GLY A 77 9.52 2.14 -1.16
C GLY A 77 9.42 3.47 -1.93
N VAL A 78 8.29 4.15 -1.85
CA VAL A 78 8.13 5.50 -2.43
C VAL A 78 7.78 6.47 -1.31
N ILE A 79 8.67 7.40 -1.01
CA ILE A 79 8.47 8.36 0.08
C ILE A 79 8.28 9.78 -0.49
N PRO A 80 7.34 10.57 0.08
CA PRO A 80 7.02 11.89 -0.43
C PRO A 80 8.13 12.90 -0.18
N HIS A 81 8.80 12.77 0.97
CA HIS A 81 9.95 13.59 1.37
C HIS A 81 10.75 12.88 2.48
N GLU A 82 12.01 13.25 2.66
CA GLU A 82 12.93 12.61 3.63
C GLU A 82 12.42 12.60 5.07
N GLY A 83 11.73 13.67 5.48
CA GLY A 83 11.17 13.80 6.83
C GLY A 83 9.82 13.12 7.07
N GLN A 84 9.37 12.16 6.23
CA GLN A 84 8.05 11.53 6.36
C GLN A 84 7.77 11.01 7.78
N ALA A 85 8.76 10.43 8.43
CA ALA A 85 8.64 9.78 9.74
C ALA A 85 9.04 10.68 10.95
N ASN A 86 9.38 11.95 10.75
CA ASN A 86 9.95 12.80 11.81
C ASN A 86 9.07 12.93 13.06
N HIS A 87 7.75 12.88 12.91
CA HIS A 87 6.78 13.08 14.00
C HIS A 87 6.08 11.77 14.40
N TRP A 88 6.60 10.62 13.99
CA TRP A 88 6.03 9.33 14.38
C TRP A 88 6.60 8.87 15.72
N THR A 89 5.87 7.96 16.38
CA THR A 89 6.39 7.29 17.58
C THR A 89 7.62 6.46 17.22
N GLU A 90 8.45 6.15 18.22
CA GLU A 90 9.67 5.35 18.06
C GLU A 90 9.38 4.03 17.36
N THR A 91 8.38 3.28 17.83
CA THR A 91 7.97 2.00 17.24
C THR A 91 7.65 2.11 15.75
N TRP A 92 6.92 3.14 15.32
CA TRP A 92 6.61 3.33 13.91
C TRP A 92 7.82 3.78 13.09
N ARG A 93 8.74 4.53 13.68
CA ARG A 93 9.99 4.93 13.04
C ARG A 93 10.90 3.74 12.83
N GLU A 94 11.06 2.86 13.83
CA GLU A 94 11.81 1.61 13.70
C GLU A 94 11.28 0.76 12.56
N ARG A 95 9.97 0.46 12.55
CA ARG A 95 9.33 -0.31 11.48
C ARG A 95 9.51 0.32 10.09
N TYR A 96 9.50 1.64 10.03
CA TYR A 96 9.68 2.38 8.78
C TYR A 96 11.11 2.25 8.26
N PHE A 97 12.10 2.47 9.11
CA PHE A 97 13.50 2.37 8.71
C PHE A 97 13.89 0.92 8.40
N ASP A 98 13.42 -0.06 9.17
CA ASP A 98 13.61 -1.48 8.88
C ASP A 98 13.02 -1.86 7.51
N LEU A 99 11.87 -1.31 7.16
CA LEU A 99 11.25 -1.54 5.85
C LEU A 99 12.08 -0.93 4.72
N LEU A 100 12.55 0.31 4.89
CA LEU A 100 13.36 0.98 3.87
C LEU A 100 14.72 0.31 3.66
N GLU A 101 15.36 -0.13 4.74
CA GLU A 101 16.65 -0.83 4.68
C GLU A 101 16.55 -2.15 3.90
N GLN A 102 15.41 -2.85 4.01
CA GLN A 102 15.20 -4.14 3.37
C GLN A 102 14.56 -4.03 1.98
N ALA A 103 14.06 -2.86 1.59
CA ALA A 103 13.51 -2.63 0.27
C ALA A 103 14.59 -2.74 -0.82
N ASP A 104 14.19 -3.18 -2.01
CA ASP A 104 15.13 -3.29 -3.16
C ASP A 104 15.50 -1.93 -3.73
N ASP A 105 14.61 -0.95 -3.54
CA ASP A 105 14.85 0.43 -3.95
C ASP A 105 13.96 1.39 -3.15
N VAL A 106 14.42 2.64 -3.00
CA VAL A 106 13.66 3.70 -2.34
C VAL A 106 13.67 4.95 -3.20
N VAL A 107 12.49 5.32 -3.68
CA VAL A 107 12.29 6.54 -4.45
C VAL A 107 11.85 7.67 -3.52
N THR A 108 12.71 8.68 -3.35
CA THR A 108 12.40 9.90 -2.60
C THR A 108 12.00 11.01 -3.56
N LEU A 109 10.76 11.52 -3.47
CA LEU A 109 10.25 12.52 -4.41
C LEU A 109 10.77 13.92 -4.10
N SER A 110 11.09 14.22 -2.85
CA SER A 110 11.60 15.53 -2.44
C SER A 110 12.46 15.41 -1.18
N ALA A 111 13.47 16.27 -1.04
CA ALA A 111 14.22 16.39 0.20
C ALA A 111 13.36 17.00 1.32
N ARG A 112 12.41 17.89 0.99
CA ARG A 112 11.59 18.61 1.96
C ARG A 112 10.10 18.42 1.71
N TYR A 113 9.32 18.59 2.78
CA TYR A 113 7.86 18.67 2.67
C TYR A 113 7.44 19.82 1.74
N PHE A 114 6.45 19.55 0.90
CA PHE A 114 5.70 20.55 0.13
C PHE A 114 4.21 20.19 0.13
N ASP A 115 3.36 21.17 -0.07
CA ASP A 115 1.92 20.94 -0.06
C ASP A 115 1.50 20.01 -1.21
N GLY A 116 0.73 18.96 -0.87
CA GLY A 116 0.32 17.92 -1.81
C GLY A 116 1.37 16.82 -2.08
N CYS A 117 2.53 16.79 -1.38
CA CYS A 117 3.58 15.79 -1.58
C CYS A 117 3.08 14.34 -1.42
N TYR A 118 2.15 14.07 -0.50
CA TYR A 118 1.54 12.76 -0.33
C TYR A 118 0.68 12.35 -1.54
N HIS A 119 -0.04 13.27 -2.13
CA HIS A 119 -0.79 13.02 -3.36
C HIS A 119 0.14 12.80 -4.55
N ALA A 120 1.24 13.56 -4.64
CA ALA A 120 2.26 13.36 -5.66
C ALA A 120 2.87 11.95 -5.56
N ARG A 121 3.21 11.49 -4.35
CA ARG A 121 3.69 10.14 -4.08
C ARG A 121 2.69 9.08 -4.52
N ASN A 122 1.42 9.24 -4.16
CA ASN A 122 0.38 8.28 -4.50
C ASN A 122 0.17 8.19 -6.02
N ARG A 123 0.18 9.34 -6.74
CA ARG A 123 0.12 9.35 -8.20
C ARG A 123 1.31 8.63 -8.83
N TYR A 124 2.53 8.91 -8.33
CA TYR A 124 3.73 8.24 -8.81
C TYR A 124 3.59 6.71 -8.75
N MET A 125 3.15 6.16 -7.63
CA MET A 125 2.97 4.71 -7.48
C MET A 125 1.94 4.15 -8.46
N VAL A 126 0.79 4.83 -8.62
CA VAL A 126 -0.26 4.40 -9.57
C VAL A 126 0.20 4.49 -11.01
N ASP A 127 0.94 5.55 -11.38
CA ASP A 127 1.44 5.72 -12.74
C ASP A 127 2.52 4.69 -13.09
N ALA A 128 3.31 4.25 -12.09
CA ALA A 128 4.35 3.24 -12.24
C ALA A 128 3.82 1.79 -12.25
N ALA A 129 2.57 1.55 -11.86
CA ALA A 129 2.02 0.21 -11.67
C ALA A 129 0.94 -0.15 -12.70
N ASP A 130 0.72 -1.45 -12.88
CA ASP A 130 -0.32 -2.01 -13.75
C ASP A 130 -1.66 -2.16 -13.00
N ALA A 131 -1.59 -2.40 -11.68
CA ALA A 131 -2.74 -2.60 -10.82
C ALA A 131 -2.56 -1.91 -9.45
N LEU A 132 -3.67 -1.73 -8.74
CA LEU A 132 -3.71 -1.22 -7.37
C LEU A 132 -4.39 -2.23 -6.44
N LEU A 133 -3.74 -2.53 -5.32
CA LEU A 133 -4.36 -3.18 -4.16
C LEU A 133 -4.57 -2.12 -3.07
N ALA A 134 -5.78 -2.01 -2.55
CA ALA A 134 -6.11 -1.02 -1.55
C ALA A 134 -6.77 -1.65 -0.31
N VAL A 135 -6.34 -1.25 0.88
CA VAL A 135 -7.12 -1.43 2.11
C VAL A 135 -7.81 -0.11 2.40
N CYS A 136 -9.09 -0.05 2.12
CA CYS A 136 -9.84 1.20 2.09
C CYS A 136 -11.23 1.06 2.68
N ARG A 137 -11.47 1.79 3.77
CA ARG A 137 -12.77 1.85 4.42
C ARG A 137 -13.79 2.54 3.52
N ALA A 138 -14.95 1.94 3.35
CA ALA A 138 -16.03 2.53 2.57
C ALA A 138 -16.54 3.85 3.19
N GLY A 139 -16.94 4.80 2.35
CA GLY A 139 -17.56 6.06 2.81
C GLY A 139 -16.60 7.05 3.51
N THR A 140 -15.30 6.76 3.62
CA THR A 140 -14.34 7.70 4.19
C THR A 140 -13.75 8.62 3.12
N SER A 141 -13.24 9.79 3.53
CA SER A 141 -12.43 10.67 2.69
C SER A 141 -10.97 10.57 3.11
N GLY A 142 -10.04 10.84 2.21
CA GLY A 142 -8.61 10.87 2.54
C GLY A 142 -7.70 10.35 1.42
N GLY A 143 -6.41 10.21 1.75
CA GLY A 143 -5.37 9.86 0.79
C GLY A 143 -5.57 8.50 0.11
N THR A 144 -6.10 7.50 0.83
CA THR A 144 -6.39 6.17 0.28
C THR A 144 -7.53 6.24 -0.75
N GLN A 145 -8.64 6.91 -0.42
CA GLN A 145 -9.75 7.13 -1.36
C GLN A 145 -9.33 7.92 -2.60
N TYR A 146 -8.50 8.95 -2.39
CA TYR A 146 -7.91 9.71 -3.51
C TYR A 146 -7.12 8.79 -4.43
N THR A 147 -6.29 7.90 -3.88
CA THR A 147 -5.46 6.98 -4.66
C THR A 147 -6.29 5.98 -5.46
N VAL A 148 -7.33 5.41 -4.84
CA VAL A 148 -8.29 4.51 -5.51
C VAL A 148 -8.98 5.24 -6.67
N LYS A 149 -9.49 6.46 -6.44
CA LYS A 149 -10.12 7.28 -7.48
C LYS A 149 -9.16 7.59 -8.64
N TYR A 150 -7.92 7.95 -8.32
CA TYR A 150 -6.90 8.24 -9.33
C TYR A 150 -6.56 7.00 -10.16
N ALA A 151 -6.37 5.83 -9.52
CA ALA A 151 -6.13 4.57 -10.22
C ALA A 151 -7.28 4.19 -11.15
N TRP A 152 -8.54 4.40 -10.71
CA TRP A 152 -9.72 4.19 -11.54
C TRP A 152 -9.76 5.12 -12.76
N GLN A 153 -9.37 6.40 -12.59
CA GLN A 153 -9.24 7.35 -13.71
C GLN A 153 -8.16 6.93 -14.72
N LYS A 154 -7.14 6.22 -14.25
CA LYS A 154 -6.02 5.70 -15.07
C LYS A 154 -6.31 4.32 -15.66
N ASN A 155 -7.53 3.80 -15.53
CA ASN A 155 -7.94 2.45 -15.98
C ASN A 155 -7.05 1.32 -15.42
N ARG A 156 -6.56 1.47 -14.19
CA ARG A 156 -5.84 0.39 -13.51
C ARG A 156 -6.83 -0.66 -13.02
N GLU A 157 -6.41 -1.92 -13.00
CA GLU A 157 -7.13 -2.94 -12.23
C GLU A 157 -7.04 -2.62 -10.75
N ILE A 158 -8.17 -2.65 -10.03
CA ILE A 158 -8.21 -2.23 -8.62
C ILE A 158 -8.92 -3.29 -7.79
N VAL A 159 -8.19 -3.85 -6.82
CA VAL A 159 -8.78 -4.66 -5.75
C VAL A 159 -8.83 -3.83 -4.48
N VAL A 160 -9.99 -3.80 -3.84
CA VAL A 160 -10.20 -3.13 -2.56
C VAL A 160 -10.60 -4.17 -1.52
N ILE A 161 -9.97 -4.11 -0.36
CA ILE A 161 -10.38 -4.84 0.84
C ILE A 161 -10.90 -3.80 1.84
N ASP A 162 -12.14 -3.97 2.27
CA ASP A 162 -12.72 -3.12 3.32
C ASP A 162 -12.29 -3.63 4.70
N PRO A 163 -11.62 -2.83 5.54
CA PRO A 163 -11.14 -3.28 6.84
C PRO A 163 -12.25 -3.48 7.89
N ASP A 164 -13.46 -2.96 7.68
CA ASP A 164 -14.60 -3.15 8.59
C ASP A 164 -15.30 -4.49 8.33
N THR A 165 -15.55 -4.79 7.05
CA THR A 165 -16.34 -5.97 6.64
C THR A 165 -15.47 -7.15 6.20
N LEU A 166 -14.19 -6.90 5.92
CA LEU A 166 -13.25 -7.85 5.29
C LEU A 166 -13.71 -8.31 3.91
N GLU A 167 -14.61 -7.58 3.26
CA GLU A 167 -15.01 -7.86 1.89
C GLU A 167 -13.91 -7.45 0.91
N ARG A 168 -13.64 -8.38 -0.01
CA ARG A 168 -12.79 -8.15 -1.18
C ARG A 168 -13.64 -7.78 -2.38
N ARG A 169 -13.34 -6.66 -3.03
CA ARG A 169 -14.04 -6.21 -4.24
C ARG A 169 -13.04 -5.90 -5.35
N LEU A 170 -13.35 -6.38 -6.54
CA LEU A 170 -12.72 -5.92 -7.78
C LEU A 170 -13.57 -4.75 -8.32
N LEU A 171 -12.98 -3.57 -8.45
CA LEU A 171 -13.71 -2.44 -9.00
C LEU A 171 -13.87 -2.60 -10.52
N PRO A 172 -15.06 -2.26 -11.07
CA PRO A 172 -15.28 -2.33 -12.51
C PRO A 172 -14.37 -1.31 -13.22
N PRO A 173 -13.88 -1.64 -14.44
CA PRO A 173 -13.12 -0.71 -15.24
C PRO A 173 -13.98 0.53 -15.56
N ARG A 174 -13.31 1.66 -15.76
CA ARG A 174 -13.99 2.86 -16.24
C ARG A 174 -14.55 2.59 -17.65
N LEU A 175 -15.88 2.66 -17.81
CA LEU A 175 -16.49 2.64 -19.12
C LEU A 175 -16.02 3.89 -19.87
N THR A 176 -15.12 3.73 -20.82
CA THR A 176 -14.85 4.78 -21.83
C THR A 176 -16.08 4.82 -22.72
N ALA A 177 -16.83 5.92 -22.67
CA ALA A 177 -17.85 6.20 -23.70
C ALA A 177 -17.13 6.16 -25.06
N LEU A 178 -17.61 5.27 -25.95
CA LEU A 178 -17.20 5.19 -27.35
C LEU A 178 -17.63 6.46 -28.07
#